data_bc5b58a5da345a8dd559c037033a6acb
#
_entry.id   bc5b58a5da345a8dd559c037033a6acb
#
_cell.length_a   1.000
_cell.length_b   1.000
_cell.length_c   1.000
_cell.angle_alpha   90.00
_cell.angle_beta   90.00
_cell.angle_gamma   90.00
#
_symmetry.space_group_name_H-M   'P 1'
#
loop_
_entity.id
_entity.type
_entity.pdbx_description
1 polymer ?
#
loop_
_entity_poly.entity_id
_entity_poly.type
_entity_poly.pdbx_seq_one_letter_code
_entity_poly.pdbx_strand_id
1 'polypeptide(L)'
;MREERQNRLIKKRNIVLIGSMGTGKSHVGRMLARELGWQFIDTDRFLERERGMSLAELGATLGADALRQAEAAVIERVRRYHQVIIAVGGNFVLAEDMFERLREYGVVVLLYAKTFRIIERVARKQGKRPTIDYDNLAGCVADLNRAWYGWHERADCSVNTTYRTPTRLAYAIRRYLHRAPFRFLTRRGKERHKTRRKGYSYGKKSSRSDQWRRRARHERRASSGRAGGDL
;
A
#
# COMPACT_ATOMS: atom_id res chain seq x y z
N MET A 1 2.66 -31.39 -19.83
CA MET A 1 2.13 -30.05 -20.21
C MET A 1 1.61 -29.20 -19.04
N ARG A 2 0.84 -29.69 -18.04
CA ARG A 2 0.44 -28.91 -16.85
C ARG A 2 1.59 -28.71 -15.85
N GLU A 3 2.42 -29.70 -15.62
CA GLU A 3 3.58 -29.62 -14.74
C GLU A 3 4.70 -28.73 -15.29
N GLU A 4 4.96 -28.75 -16.59
CA GLU A 4 5.94 -27.87 -17.24
C GLU A 4 5.53 -26.40 -17.20
N ARG A 5 4.23 -26.07 -17.29
CA ARG A 5 3.72 -24.72 -17.03
C ARG A 5 3.88 -24.30 -15.57
N GLN A 6 3.76 -25.23 -14.61
CA GLN A 6 3.97 -24.93 -13.18
C GLN A 6 5.43 -24.62 -12.86
N ASN A 7 6.38 -25.21 -13.57
CA ASN A 7 7.81 -25.00 -13.35
C ASN A 7 8.32 -23.67 -13.95
N ARG A 8 7.55 -23.02 -14.83
CA ARG A 8 7.87 -21.69 -15.40
C ARG A 8 7.34 -20.50 -14.61
N LEU A 9 6.65 -20.72 -13.48
CA LEU A 9 6.14 -19.61 -12.69
C LEU A 9 7.25 -18.90 -11.91
N ILE A 10 7.39 -17.60 -12.15
CA ILE A 10 8.35 -16.77 -11.44
C ILE A 10 7.97 -16.71 -9.95
N LYS A 11 8.86 -17.17 -9.09
CA LYS A 11 8.66 -17.16 -7.64
C LYS A 11 8.84 -15.76 -7.08
N LYS A 12 7.80 -15.19 -6.50
CA LYS A 12 7.82 -13.86 -5.87
C LYS A 12 7.38 -13.95 -4.41
N ARG A 13 7.82 -13.00 -3.60
CA ARG A 13 7.56 -12.96 -2.15
C ARG A 13 6.57 -11.86 -1.77
N ASN A 14 6.66 -10.73 -2.46
CA ASN A 14 6.01 -9.48 -2.09
C ASN A 14 5.35 -8.83 -3.31
N ILE A 15 4.51 -7.84 -3.05
CA ILE A 15 4.05 -6.89 -4.07
C ILE A 15 4.59 -5.52 -3.68
N VAL A 16 5.27 -4.87 -4.62
CA VAL A 16 5.92 -3.58 -4.42
C VAL A 16 5.17 -2.52 -5.21
N LEU A 17 4.69 -1.50 -4.54
CA LEU A 17 4.02 -0.37 -5.16
C LEU A 17 5.00 0.79 -5.25
N ILE A 18 5.32 1.20 -6.48
CA ILE A 18 6.20 2.33 -6.79
C ILE A 18 5.44 3.45 -7.49
N GLY A 19 6.07 4.60 -7.69
CA GLY A 19 5.52 5.76 -8.39
C GLY A 19 5.66 7.03 -7.57
N SER A 20 5.42 8.19 -8.20
CA SER A 20 5.59 9.49 -7.58
C SER A 20 4.65 9.67 -6.36
N MET A 21 4.95 10.68 -5.54
CA MET A 21 4.05 11.07 -4.45
C MET A 21 2.63 11.38 -4.97
N GLY A 22 1.62 11.28 -4.11
CA GLY A 22 0.23 11.59 -4.51
C GLY A 22 -0.45 10.57 -5.43
N THR A 23 0.26 9.54 -5.95
CA THR A 23 -0.34 8.50 -6.79
C THR A 23 -1.22 7.51 -6.03
N GLY A 24 -1.20 7.52 -4.70
CA GLY A 24 -2.12 6.73 -3.88
C GLY A 24 -1.58 5.39 -3.39
N LYS A 25 -0.28 5.14 -3.47
CA LYS A 25 0.37 3.89 -3.05
C LYS A 25 -0.09 3.38 -1.68
N SER A 26 -0.05 4.23 -0.66
CA SER A 26 -0.44 3.85 0.71
C SER A 26 -1.92 3.47 0.84
N HIS A 27 -2.83 4.10 0.08
CA HIS A 27 -4.25 3.77 0.11
C HIS A 27 -4.53 2.47 -0.64
N VAL A 28 -4.00 2.34 -1.84
CA VAL A 28 -4.13 1.12 -2.66
C VAL A 28 -3.46 -0.06 -1.95
N GLY A 29 -2.29 0.15 -1.38
CA GLY A 29 -1.54 -0.89 -0.67
C GLY A 29 -2.30 -1.44 0.53
N ARG A 30 -2.92 -0.59 1.35
CA ARG A 30 -3.76 -1.03 2.46
C ARG A 30 -4.98 -1.83 2.01
N MET A 31 -5.64 -1.39 0.91
CA MET A 31 -6.78 -2.13 0.36
C MET A 31 -6.35 -3.49 -0.17
N LEU A 32 -5.26 -3.54 -0.94
CA LEU A 32 -4.72 -4.79 -1.50
C LEU A 32 -4.27 -5.77 -0.40
N ALA A 33 -3.63 -5.28 0.65
CA ALA A 33 -3.21 -6.06 1.79
C ALA A 33 -4.41 -6.71 2.52
N ARG A 34 -5.50 -5.94 2.70
CA ARG A 34 -6.75 -6.45 3.25
C ARG A 34 -7.35 -7.57 2.39
N GLU A 35 -7.41 -7.37 1.08
CA GLU A 35 -7.98 -8.35 0.16
C GLU A 35 -7.17 -9.65 0.08
N LEU A 36 -5.85 -9.56 0.24
CA LEU A 36 -4.96 -10.72 0.17
C LEU A 36 -4.70 -11.38 1.53
N GLY A 37 -5.10 -10.74 2.63
CA GLY A 37 -4.74 -11.16 3.98
C GLY A 37 -3.24 -11.03 4.28
N TRP A 38 -2.57 -10.04 3.65
CA TRP A 38 -1.15 -9.78 3.76
C TRP A 38 -0.86 -8.59 4.67
N GLN A 39 0.39 -8.46 5.10
CA GLN A 39 0.85 -7.26 5.81
C GLN A 39 1.05 -6.09 4.83
N PHE A 40 0.94 -4.87 5.36
CA PHE A 40 1.21 -3.65 4.62
C PHE A 40 2.33 -2.86 5.29
N ILE A 41 3.31 -2.45 4.51
CA ILE A 41 4.42 -1.59 4.92
C ILE A 41 4.47 -0.39 3.97
N ASP A 42 4.52 0.80 4.55
CA ASP A 42 4.81 2.07 3.88
C ASP A 42 6.23 2.47 4.34
N THR A 43 7.18 2.55 3.41
CA THR A 43 8.59 2.76 3.76
C THR A 43 8.82 4.12 4.38
N ASP A 44 8.07 5.14 3.96
CA ASP A 44 8.12 6.49 4.56
C ASP A 44 7.74 6.40 6.05
N ARG A 45 6.59 5.80 6.34
CA ARG A 45 6.11 5.63 7.72
C ARG A 45 6.97 4.69 8.55
N PHE A 46 7.60 3.72 7.92
CA PHE A 46 8.53 2.82 8.60
C PHE A 46 9.73 3.61 9.08
N LEU A 47 10.30 4.45 8.21
CA LEU A 47 11.43 5.31 8.53
C LEU A 47 11.08 6.34 9.62
N GLU A 48 9.93 7.02 9.51
CA GLU A 48 9.42 7.95 10.52
C GLU A 48 9.34 7.32 11.93
N ARG A 49 8.79 6.11 12.02
CA ARG A 49 8.67 5.38 13.29
C ARG A 49 10.04 4.97 13.86
N GLU A 50 10.94 4.55 12.99
CA GLU A 50 12.27 4.12 13.41
C GLU A 50 13.12 5.27 13.93
N ARG A 51 12.95 6.44 13.34
CA ARG A 51 13.69 7.64 13.71
C ARG A 51 13.00 8.52 14.76
N GLY A 52 11.71 8.27 15.03
CA GLY A 52 10.91 9.09 15.93
C GLY A 52 10.65 10.51 15.41
N MET A 53 10.88 10.76 14.12
CA MET A 53 10.79 12.06 13.46
C MET A 53 9.99 11.93 12.16
N SER A 54 9.34 13.02 11.72
CA SER A 54 8.73 13.09 10.41
C SER A 54 9.79 13.12 9.29
N LEU A 55 9.43 12.73 8.06
CA LEU A 55 10.33 12.85 6.91
C LEU A 55 10.76 14.30 6.66
N ALA A 56 9.90 15.27 6.96
CA ALA A 56 10.21 16.69 6.82
C ALA A 56 11.34 17.09 7.79
N GLU A 57 11.23 16.70 9.06
CA GLU A 57 12.26 16.94 10.08
C GLU A 57 13.56 16.20 9.73
N LEU A 58 13.46 14.94 9.30
CA LEU A 58 14.62 14.16 8.86
C LEU A 58 15.34 14.84 7.68
N GLY A 59 14.57 15.30 6.68
CA GLY A 59 15.13 16.00 5.52
C GLY A 59 15.81 17.31 5.91
N ALA A 60 15.20 18.08 6.82
CA ALA A 60 15.78 19.34 7.33
C ALA A 60 17.06 19.11 8.16
N THR A 61 17.09 18.02 8.94
CA THR A 61 18.23 17.73 9.85
C THR A 61 19.39 17.05 9.12
N LEU A 62 19.09 16.06 8.27
CA LEU A 62 20.11 15.20 7.64
C LEU A 62 20.49 15.63 6.23
N GLY A 63 19.66 16.42 5.57
CA GLY A 63 19.79 16.74 4.15
C GLY A 63 19.23 15.66 3.22
N ALA A 64 19.11 15.98 1.94
CA ALA A 64 18.45 15.13 0.94
C ALA A 64 19.18 13.79 0.71
N ASP A 65 20.51 13.81 0.70
CA ASP A 65 21.29 12.61 0.40
C ASP A 65 21.27 11.60 1.54
N ALA A 66 21.38 12.07 2.78
CA ALA A 66 21.26 11.19 3.93
C ALA A 66 19.84 10.63 4.09
N LEU A 67 18.81 11.39 3.73
CA LEU A 67 17.43 10.91 3.66
C LEU A 67 17.27 9.81 2.62
N ARG A 68 17.83 9.97 1.42
CA ARG A 68 17.84 8.93 0.37
C ARG A 68 18.51 7.64 0.84
N GLN A 69 19.66 7.75 1.51
CA GLN A 69 20.36 6.60 2.07
C GLN A 69 19.52 5.89 3.14
N ALA A 70 18.85 6.64 4.01
CA ALA A 70 17.97 6.10 5.02
C ALA A 70 16.75 5.37 4.40
N GLU A 71 16.13 5.95 3.37
CA GLU A 71 15.06 5.30 2.61
C GLU A 71 15.55 4.00 1.94
N ALA A 72 16.72 4.02 1.31
CA ALA A 72 17.31 2.84 0.69
C ALA A 72 17.58 1.72 1.71
N ALA A 73 18.08 2.05 2.90
CA ALA A 73 18.29 1.08 3.97
C ALA A 73 16.99 0.42 4.46
N VAL A 74 15.90 1.19 4.54
CA VAL A 74 14.56 0.64 4.87
C VAL A 74 14.10 -0.31 3.77
N ILE A 75 14.21 0.08 2.50
CA ILE A 75 13.81 -0.74 1.36
C ILE A 75 14.57 -2.07 1.38
N GLU A 76 15.89 -2.03 1.60
CA GLU A 76 16.74 -3.22 1.65
C GLU A 76 16.30 -4.21 2.73
N ARG A 77 15.83 -3.73 3.87
CA ARG A 77 15.28 -4.59 4.93
C ARG A 77 13.92 -5.17 4.58
N VAL A 78 12.98 -4.33 4.12
CA VAL A 78 11.59 -4.76 3.91
C VAL A 78 11.42 -5.65 2.69
N ARG A 79 12.30 -5.56 1.67
CA ARG A 79 12.24 -6.43 0.49
C ARG A 79 12.43 -7.92 0.82
N ARG A 80 13.08 -8.22 1.94
CA ARG A 80 13.34 -9.60 2.40
C ARG A 80 12.12 -10.25 3.06
N TYR A 81 11.07 -9.48 3.37
CA TYR A 81 9.87 -10.02 3.96
C TYR A 81 9.07 -10.87 2.96
N HIS A 82 8.06 -11.59 3.47
CA HIS A 82 7.23 -12.47 2.66
C HIS A 82 5.76 -12.12 2.88
N GLN A 83 4.97 -12.15 1.80
CA GLN A 83 3.54 -11.84 1.83
C GLN A 83 3.26 -10.45 2.40
N VAL A 84 4.00 -9.46 1.90
CA VAL A 84 3.88 -8.06 2.28
C VAL A 84 3.59 -7.21 1.05
N ILE A 85 2.72 -6.24 1.22
CA ILE A 85 2.55 -5.15 0.26
C ILE A 85 3.46 -4.01 0.72
N ILE A 86 4.45 -3.69 -0.09
CA ILE A 86 5.43 -2.64 0.20
C ILE A 86 5.08 -1.41 -0.64
N ALA A 87 4.70 -0.31 -0.01
CA ALA A 87 4.59 0.99 -0.68
C ALA A 87 5.91 1.74 -0.48
N VAL A 88 6.65 1.90 -1.56
CA VAL A 88 7.93 2.61 -1.56
C VAL A 88 7.69 4.12 -1.53
N GLY A 89 8.49 4.87 -0.80
CA GLY A 89 8.49 6.33 -0.77
C GLY A 89 8.48 6.92 -2.19
N GLY A 90 7.81 8.03 -2.37
CA GLY A 90 7.66 8.67 -3.68
C GLY A 90 8.26 10.06 -3.74
N ASN A 91 9.08 10.41 -2.76
CA ASN A 91 9.74 11.71 -2.69
C ASN A 91 10.91 11.80 -3.67
N PHE A 92 11.56 10.66 -3.92
CA PHE A 92 12.65 10.53 -4.89
C PHE A 92 12.32 9.43 -5.90
N VAL A 93 12.94 9.51 -7.06
CA VAL A 93 12.90 8.42 -8.04
C VAL A 93 13.85 7.32 -7.55
N LEU A 94 13.41 6.07 -7.68
CA LEU A 94 14.25 4.92 -7.34
C LEU A 94 15.52 4.91 -8.17
N ALA A 95 16.64 4.57 -7.53
CA ALA A 95 17.86 4.21 -8.23
C ALA A 95 17.66 2.86 -8.95
N GLU A 96 18.37 2.69 -10.06
CA GLU A 96 18.28 1.52 -10.92
C GLU A 96 18.54 0.21 -10.19
N ASP A 97 19.64 0.16 -9.44
CA ASP A 97 20.03 -1.01 -8.66
C ASP A 97 19.00 -1.38 -7.59
N MET A 98 18.38 -0.37 -6.98
CA MET A 98 17.32 -0.58 -5.99
C MET A 98 16.04 -1.14 -6.64
N PHE A 99 15.70 -0.68 -7.83
CA PHE A 99 14.57 -1.24 -8.58
C PHE A 99 14.79 -2.72 -8.89
N GLU A 100 15.96 -3.10 -9.40
CA GLU A 100 16.26 -4.50 -9.73
C GLU A 100 16.25 -5.38 -8.46
N ARG A 101 16.77 -4.89 -7.35
CA ARG A 101 16.71 -5.60 -6.05
C ARG A 101 15.26 -5.79 -5.57
N LEU A 102 14.39 -4.81 -5.76
CA LEU A 102 12.98 -4.94 -5.44
C LEU A 102 12.28 -5.94 -6.36
N ARG A 103 12.63 -5.93 -7.66
CA ARG A 103 12.08 -6.81 -8.67
C ARG A 103 12.48 -8.27 -8.47
N GLU A 104 13.66 -8.53 -7.92
CA GLU A 104 14.13 -9.89 -7.65
C GLU A 104 13.10 -10.69 -6.83
N TYR A 105 12.57 -10.11 -5.76
CA TYR A 105 11.65 -10.78 -4.84
C TYR A 105 10.22 -10.29 -4.89
N GLY A 106 9.96 -9.16 -5.52
CA GLY A 106 8.66 -8.50 -5.58
C GLY A 106 8.06 -8.48 -6.99
N VAL A 107 6.74 -8.47 -7.08
CA VAL A 107 6.03 -8.01 -8.27
C VAL A 107 5.92 -6.51 -8.15
N VAL A 108 6.56 -5.78 -9.08
CA VAL A 108 6.62 -4.32 -9.05
C VAL A 108 5.44 -3.74 -9.83
N VAL A 109 4.61 -2.97 -9.14
CA VAL A 109 3.44 -2.29 -9.70
C VAL A 109 3.67 -0.78 -9.64
N LEU A 110 3.77 -0.14 -10.80
CA LEU A 110 3.84 1.31 -10.91
C LEU A 110 2.44 1.93 -10.81
N LEU A 111 2.24 2.80 -9.82
CA LEU A 111 1.05 3.64 -9.75
C LEU A 111 1.37 5.03 -10.29
N TYR A 112 0.58 5.48 -11.25
CA TYR A 112 0.72 6.81 -11.84
C TYR A 112 -0.61 7.55 -11.92
N ALA A 113 -0.56 8.87 -12.04
CA ALA A 113 -1.74 9.69 -12.24
C ALA A 113 -1.40 10.92 -13.08
N LYS A 114 -2.41 11.57 -13.64
CA LYS A 114 -2.26 12.86 -14.31
C LYS A 114 -1.77 13.92 -13.32
N THR A 115 -0.88 14.80 -13.76
CA THR A 115 -0.21 15.81 -12.93
C THR A 115 -1.19 16.64 -12.10
N PHE A 116 -2.29 17.12 -12.70
CA PHE A 116 -3.29 17.92 -11.98
C PHE A 116 -3.88 17.15 -10.78
N ARG A 117 -4.08 15.84 -10.88
CA ARG A 117 -4.64 15.03 -9.80
C ARG A 117 -3.61 14.79 -8.69
N ILE A 118 -2.34 14.71 -9.03
CA ILE A 118 -1.25 14.63 -8.04
C ILE A 118 -1.16 15.96 -7.30
N ILE A 119 -1.16 17.09 -8.01
CA ILE A 119 -1.16 18.44 -7.40
C ILE A 119 -2.31 18.59 -6.40
N GLU A 120 -3.54 18.27 -6.80
CA GLU A 120 -4.72 18.32 -5.93
C GLU A 120 -4.55 17.50 -4.65
N ARG A 121 -3.99 16.29 -4.76
CA ARG A 121 -3.79 15.40 -3.62
C ARG A 121 -2.64 15.84 -2.71
N VAL A 122 -1.58 16.40 -3.26
CA VAL A 122 -0.41 16.88 -2.52
C VAL A 122 -0.73 18.19 -1.82
N ALA A 123 -1.40 19.12 -2.48
CA ALA A 123 -1.82 20.41 -1.90
C ALA A 123 -2.66 20.24 -0.61
N ARG A 124 -3.50 19.20 -0.55
CA ARG A 124 -4.27 18.87 0.67
C ARG A 124 -3.42 18.46 1.88
N LYS A 125 -2.12 18.23 1.69
CA LYS A 125 -1.18 17.75 2.73
C LYS A 125 0.04 18.65 2.81
N GLN A 126 -0.17 19.95 2.73
CA GLN A 126 0.87 20.96 2.82
C GLN A 126 1.78 20.75 4.05
N GLY A 127 3.06 21.02 3.90
CA GLY A 127 4.07 20.87 4.96
C GLY A 127 4.53 19.45 5.30
N LYS A 128 3.94 18.40 4.68
CA LYS A 128 4.27 17.00 4.99
C LYS A 128 5.30 16.36 4.04
N ARG A 129 5.88 17.13 3.13
CA ARG A 129 6.80 16.62 2.10
C ARG A 129 8.08 17.42 2.09
N PRO A 130 9.23 16.81 2.45
CA PRO A 130 10.50 17.53 2.61
C PRO A 130 11.08 18.06 1.30
N THR A 131 10.71 17.45 0.18
CA THR A 131 11.29 17.74 -1.15
C THR A 131 10.39 18.60 -2.03
N ILE A 132 9.27 19.10 -1.49
CA ILE A 132 8.30 19.90 -2.25
C ILE A 132 8.42 21.36 -1.87
N ASP A 133 8.74 22.16 -2.85
CA ASP A 133 8.48 23.59 -2.84
C ASP A 133 6.98 23.79 -3.11
N TYR A 134 6.24 24.25 -2.10
CA TYR A 134 4.81 24.47 -2.21
C TYR A 134 4.47 25.77 -2.97
N ASP A 135 5.42 26.69 -3.09
CA ASP A 135 5.25 27.90 -3.88
C ASP A 135 5.36 27.57 -5.38
N ASN A 136 6.14 26.55 -5.74
CA ASN A 136 6.21 25.98 -7.10
C ASN A 136 5.73 24.53 -7.17
N LEU A 137 4.63 24.22 -6.50
CA LEU A 137 4.09 22.86 -6.43
C LEU A 137 3.86 22.21 -7.81
N ALA A 138 3.34 22.99 -8.77
CA ALA A 138 3.04 22.48 -10.10
C ALA A 138 4.30 22.05 -10.85
N GLY A 139 5.37 22.85 -10.80
CA GLY A 139 6.67 22.52 -11.38
C GLY A 139 7.28 21.28 -10.74
N CYS A 140 7.40 21.27 -9.41
CA CYS A 140 7.95 20.14 -8.67
C CYS A 140 7.22 18.81 -8.96
N VAL A 141 5.88 18.84 -9.00
CA VAL A 141 5.10 17.63 -9.32
C VAL A 141 5.27 17.23 -10.78
N ALA A 142 5.33 18.17 -11.71
CA ALA A 142 5.54 17.86 -13.13
C ALA A 142 6.90 17.20 -13.37
N ASP A 143 7.96 17.73 -12.79
CA ASP A 143 9.33 17.20 -12.93
C ASP A 143 9.44 15.82 -12.31
N LEU A 144 8.93 15.64 -11.11
CA LEU A 144 8.92 14.35 -10.46
C LEU A 144 8.10 13.31 -11.26
N ASN A 145 6.96 13.71 -11.79
CA ASN A 145 6.11 12.82 -12.59
C ASN A 145 6.79 12.43 -13.91
N ARG A 146 7.51 13.36 -14.54
CA ARG A 146 8.33 13.10 -15.73
C ARG A 146 9.47 12.11 -15.44
N ALA A 147 10.14 12.27 -14.31
CA ALA A 147 11.22 11.39 -13.90
C ALA A 147 10.74 9.94 -13.63
N TRP A 148 9.48 9.77 -13.22
CA TRP A 148 8.86 8.45 -13.06
C TRP A 148 8.36 7.83 -14.37
N TYR A 149 8.34 8.57 -15.49
CA TYR A 149 7.75 8.09 -16.74
C TYR A 149 8.49 6.88 -17.33
N GLY A 150 9.82 6.87 -17.29
CA GLY A 150 10.64 5.76 -17.79
C GLY A 150 10.39 4.40 -17.11
N TRP A 151 9.73 4.39 -15.94
CA TRP A 151 9.46 3.15 -15.20
C TRP A 151 8.21 2.39 -15.68
N HIS A 152 7.43 2.97 -16.62
CA HIS A 152 6.21 2.34 -17.13
C HIS A 152 6.48 1.02 -17.86
N GLU A 153 7.55 0.94 -18.61
CA GLU A 153 7.94 -0.23 -19.40
C GLU A 153 8.67 -1.28 -18.55
N ARG A 154 9.24 -0.86 -17.46
CA ARG A 154 10.07 -1.70 -16.60
C ARG A 154 9.29 -2.38 -15.47
N ALA A 155 8.22 -1.78 -15.02
CA ALA A 155 7.36 -2.35 -14.00
C ALA A 155 6.58 -3.55 -14.56
N ASP A 156 6.34 -4.56 -13.71
CA ASP A 156 5.54 -5.72 -14.09
C ASP A 156 4.09 -5.36 -14.42
N CYS A 157 3.60 -4.25 -13.88
CA CYS A 157 2.27 -3.69 -14.15
C CYS A 157 2.25 -2.19 -13.88
N SER A 158 1.60 -1.43 -14.77
CA SER A 158 1.36 0.01 -14.59
C SER A 158 -0.12 0.31 -14.45
N VAL A 159 -0.51 1.06 -13.42
CA VAL A 159 -1.91 1.31 -13.07
C VAL A 159 -2.20 2.79 -12.93
N ASN A 160 -3.13 3.29 -13.75
CA ASN A 160 -3.59 4.67 -13.71
C ASN A 160 -4.56 4.89 -12.54
N THR A 161 -4.23 5.80 -11.64
CA THR A 161 -5.00 6.10 -10.43
C THR A 161 -5.80 7.41 -10.50
N THR A 162 -5.82 8.07 -11.67
CA THR A 162 -6.39 9.42 -11.84
C THR A 162 -7.86 9.50 -11.41
N TYR A 163 -8.68 8.56 -11.85
CA TYR A 163 -10.14 8.59 -11.69
C TYR A 163 -10.72 7.38 -10.95
N ARG A 164 -9.88 6.50 -10.43
CA ARG A 164 -10.34 5.27 -9.78
C ARG A 164 -10.18 5.33 -8.27
N THR A 165 -11.12 4.70 -7.57
CA THR A 165 -11.03 4.55 -6.10
C THR A 165 -9.95 3.52 -5.73
N PRO A 166 -9.34 3.63 -4.54
CA PRO A 166 -8.35 2.65 -4.07
C PRO A 166 -8.85 1.20 -4.09
N THR A 167 -10.12 0.97 -3.78
CA THR A 167 -10.75 -0.36 -3.82
C THR A 167 -10.79 -0.93 -5.24
N ARG A 168 -11.20 -0.13 -6.23
CA ARG A 168 -11.21 -0.58 -7.64
C ARG A 168 -9.80 -0.85 -8.15
N LEU A 169 -8.82 -0.07 -7.71
CA LEU A 169 -7.42 -0.26 -8.08
C LEU A 169 -6.86 -1.55 -7.45
N ALA A 170 -7.10 -1.79 -6.16
CA ALA A 170 -6.68 -3.01 -5.49
C ALA A 170 -7.27 -4.25 -6.17
N TYR A 171 -8.56 -4.22 -6.53
CA TYR A 171 -9.21 -5.29 -7.30
C TYR A 171 -8.55 -5.51 -8.67
N ALA A 172 -8.24 -4.43 -9.41
CA ALA A 172 -7.60 -4.53 -10.72
C ALA A 172 -6.19 -5.16 -10.61
N ILE A 173 -5.39 -4.72 -9.64
CA ILE A 173 -4.07 -5.29 -9.36
C ILE A 173 -4.19 -6.76 -8.99
N ARG A 174 -5.09 -7.12 -8.08
CA ARG A 174 -5.33 -8.52 -7.70
C ARG A 174 -5.70 -9.38 -8.91
N ARG A 175 -6.59 -8.87 -9.79
CA ARG A 175 -6.99 -9.58 -11.01
C ARG A 175 -5.81 -9.80 -11.96
N TYR A 176 -4.94 -8.80 -12.13
CA TYR A 176 -3.71 -8.93 -12.88
C TYR A 176 -2.81 -10.02 -12.30
N LEU A 177 -2.53 -9.99 -11.01
CA LEU A 177 -1.68 -10.96 -10.31
C LEU A 177 -2.20 -12.41 -10.43
N HIS A 178 -3.51 -12.60 -10.50
CA HIS A 178 -4.11 -13.92 -10.73
C HIS A 178 -3.90 -14.48 -12.15
N ARG A 179 -3.68 -13.61 -13.14
CA ARG A 179 -3.51 -14.00 -14.55
C ARG A 179 -2.04 -14.06 -14.94
N ALA A 180 -1.21 -13.29 -14.28
CA ALA A 180 0.21 -13.21 -14.54
C ALA A 180 0.96 -14.50 -14.09
N PRO A 181 2.12 -14.80 -14.68
CA PRO A 181 2.90 -15.99 -14.39
C PRO A 181 3.69 -15.87 -13.07
N PHE A 182 3.06 -15.35 -12.01
CA PHE A 182 3.69 -15.21 -10.71
C PHE A 182 3.15 -16.21 -9.69
N ARG A 183 4.07 -16.74 -8.88
CA ARG A 183 3.77 -17.59 -7.74
C ARG A 183 4.35 -16.98 -6.48
N PHE A 184 3.52 -16.70 -5.48
CA PHE A 184 3.98 -16.12 -4.24
C PHE A 184 4.41 -17.20 -3.24
N LEU A 185 5.63 -17.06 -2.72
CA LEU A 185 6.17 -17.92 -1.67
C LEU A 185 5.60 -17.51 -0.30
N THR A 186 5.24 -18.51 0.52
CA THR A 186 4.81 -18.29 1.90
C THR A 186 6.02 -18.22 2.84
N ARG A 187 5.83 -17.67 4.07
CA ARG A 187 6.87 -17.61 5.12
C ARG A 187 7.56 -18.96 5.44
N ARG A 188 6.89 -20.09 5.19
CA ARG A 188 7.40 -21.44 5.48
C ARG A 188 7.95 -22.14 4.23
N GLY A 189 8.20 -21.43 3.15
CA GLY A 189 8.64 -22.05 1.89
C GLY A 189 7.58 -22.96 1.24
N LYS A 190 6.43 -23.16 1.87
CA LYS A 190 5.33 -23.94 1.30
C LYS A 190 4.58 -23.09 0.30
N GLU A 191 4.51 -23.57 -0.92
CA GLU A 191 3.74 -22.97 -1.99
C GLU A 191 2.23 -23.07 -1.66
N ARG A 192 1.55 -21.93 -1.60
CA ARG A 192 0.08 -21.97 -1.62
C ARG A 192 -0.37 -22.30 -3.04
N HIS A 193 -0.80 -23.52 -3.26
CA HIS A 193 -1.59 -23.84 -4.43
C HIS A 193 -2.83 -22.95 -4.44
N LYS A 194 -3.19 -22.41 -5.61
CA LYS A 194 -4.49 -21.80 -5.86
C LYS A 194 -5.57 -22.69 -5.28
N THR A 195 -6.12 -22.35 -4.13
CA THR A 195 -7.31 -23.02 -3.63
C THR A 195 -8.45 -22.70 -4.58
N ARG A 196 -8.96 -23.79 -5.14
CA ARG A 196 -10.21 -23.97 -5.87
C ARG A 196 -11.29 -23.02 -5.36
N ARG A 197 -12.01 -22.38 -6.27
CA ARG A 197 -13.29 -21.69 -6.04
C ARG A 197 -14.14 -22.46 -5.02
N LYS A 198 -14.24 -21.96 -3.80
CA LYS A 198 -15.42 -22.14 -2.96
C LYS A 198 -16.05 -20.77 -2.85
N GLY A 199 -17.31 -20.71 -3.28
CA GLY A 199 -18.12 -19.50 -3.24
C GLY A 199 -18.13 -18.94 -1.81
N TYR A 200 -17.81 -17.68 -1.69
CA TYR A 200 -17.99 -16.94 -0.44
C TYR A 200 -19.50 -16.73 -0.26
N SER A 201 -20.12 -17.62 0.52
CA SER A 201 -21.37 -17.32 1.20
C SER A 201 -21.07 -16.23 2.24
N TYR A 202 -21.74 -15.09 2.12
CA TYR A 202 -21.74 -14.04 3.12
C TYR A 202 -22.45 -14.54 4.38
N GLY A 203 -21.74 -15.23 5.25
CA GLY A 203 -22.18 -15.50 6.60
C GLY A 203 -22.10 -14.20 7.40
N LYS A 204 -23.24 -13.66 7.80
CA LYS A 204 -23.37 -12.54 8.73
C LYS A 204 -22.60 -12.90 10.03
N LYS A 205 -21.37 -12.42 10.17
CA LYS A 205 -20.74 -12.32 11.50
C LYS A 205 -21.26 -11.02 12.13
N SER A 206 -22.01 -11.18 13.23
CA SER A 206 -22.47 -10.07 14.06
C SER A 206 -21.28 -9.18 14.42
N SER A 207 -21.38 -7.91 14.04
CA SER A 207 -20.34 -6.94 14.35
C SER A 207 -20.38 -6.59 15.85
N ARG A 208 -19.22 -6.19 16.42
CA ARG A 208 -19.12 -5.67 17.80
C ARG A 208 -20.16 -4.57 18.10
N SER A 209 -20.67 -3.89 17.08
CA SER A 209 -21.75 -2.90 17.18
C SER A 209 -23.10 -3.50 17.58
N ASP A 210 -23.36 -4.77 17.23
CA ASP A 210 -24.63 -5.42 17.59
C ASP A 210 -24.64 -5.88 19.06
N GLN A 211 -23.49 -6.22 19.62
CA GLN A 211 -23.36 -6.50 21.06
C GLN A 211 -23.56 -5.23 21.91
N TRP A 212 -23.07 -4.07 21.42
CA TRP A 212 -23.29 -2.78 22.09
C TRP A 212 -24.76 -2.37 22.11
N ARG A 213 -25.47 -2.57 20.98
CA ARG A 213 -26.91 -2.26 20.88
C ARG A 213 -27.79 -3.18 21.74
N ARG A 214 -27.37 -4.42 22.01
CA ARG A 214 -28.08 -5.32 22.94
C ARG A 214 -27.86 -4.93 24.39
N ARG A 215 -26.66 -4.53 24.78
CA ARG A 215 -26.33 -4.05 26.13
C ARG A 215 -27.10 -2.76 26.48
N ALA A 216 -27.10 -1.78 25.56
CA ALA A 216 -27.84 -0.51 25.74
C ALA A 216 -29.37 -0.68 25.80
N ARG A 217 -29.96 -1.77 25.27
CA ARG A 217 -31.37 -2.09 25.41
C ARG A 217 -31.71 -2.75 26.76
N HIS A 218 -30.78 -3.54 27.29
CA HIS A 218 -30.97 -4.14 28.61
C HIS A 218 -30.90 -3.10 29.74
N GLU A 219 -29.98 -2.15 29.63
CA GLU A 219 -29.84 -1.08 30.64
C GLU A 219 -31.05 -0.12 30.65
N ARG A 220 -31.68 0.16 29.50
CA ARG A 220 -32.90 0.99 29.43
C ARG A 220 -34.15 0.27 29.97
N ARG A 221 -34.21 -1.05 29.96
CA ARG A 221 -35.31 -1.80 30.57
C ARG A 221 -35.19 -1.93 32.09
N ALA A 222 -33.95 -1.87 32.61
CA ALA A 222 -33.70 -1.89 34.05
C ALA A 222 -33.99 -0.54 34.74
N SER A 223 -33.93 0.59 34.00
CA SER A 223 -34.20 1.93 34.53
C SER A 223 -35.66 2.37 34.45
N SER A 224 -36.50 1.68 33.65
CA SER A 224 -37.94 1.99 33.55
C SER A 224 -38.85 1.17 34.49
N GLY A 225 -38.26 0.30 35.32
CA GLY A 225 -39.00 -0.56 36.27
C GLY A 225 -39.04 -0.06 37.73
N ARG A 226 -38.54 1.16 38.00
CA ARG A 226 -38.56 1.75 39.35
C ARG A 226 -39.21 3.15 39.36
N ALA A 227 -40.46 3.24 39.00
CA ALA A 227 -41.31 4.40 39.31
C ALA A 227 -42.76 3.93 39.28
N GLY A 228 -43.23 3.46 40.39
CA GLY A 228 -44.62 3.05 40.58
C GLY A 228 -44.79 2.31 41.87
N GLY A 229 -44.74 3.05 42.99
CA GLY A 229 -45.09 2.57 44.33
C GLY A 229 -45.02 3.72 45.33
N ASP A 230 -46.16 3.99 45.90
CA ASP A 230 -46.47 4.85 47.07
C ASP A 230 -46.86 6.31 46.80
N LEU A 231 -48.12 6.55 46.78
CA LEU A 231 -49.12 7.19 47.64
C LEU A 231 -50.37 7.49 46.82
#